data_c76fd412a741d0e39bd2a2e2ecb8c084
#
_entry.id   c76fd412a741d0e39bd2a2e2ecb8c084
#
_cell.length_a   1.000
_cell.length_b   1.000
_cell.length_c   1.000
_cell.angle_alpha   90.00
_cell.angle_beta   90.00
_cell.angle_gamma   90.00
#
_symmetry.space_group_name_H-M   'P 1'
#
loop_
_entity.id
_entity.type
_entity.pdbx_description
1 polymer ?
#
loop_
_entity_poly.entity_id
_entity_poly.type
_entity_poly.pdbx_seq_one_letter_code
_entity_poly.pdbx_strand_id
1 'polypeptide(L)'
;VLTAGGITVGYHRYFTHGSFKATRGVKIMLAVFGSLAVEGSLDQWVADHRKHHKFSDEVGDPHSPWRFGTTKKAIGKGLVFAHIGWIFDNDNTGINKYAPDIASDKDLNWISKHFGIFVAASLLLPGVLGGLITWSWMGALTAFFWAGLVRVAFVHHVTWSINSICHVFGNRPFSSRDLSSN
;
A
#
# COMPACT_ATOMS: atom_id res chain seq x y z
N VAL A 1 -10.62 2.95 -8.83
CA VAL A 1 -10.78 4.21 -8.06
C VAL A 1 -10.91 3.95 -6.57
N LEU A 2 -11.86 3.10 -6.09
CA LEU A 2 -12.10 2.90 -4.65
C LEU A 2 -10.87 2.38 -3.90
N THR A 3 -10.18 1.37 -4.43
CA THR A 3 -9.00 0.77 -3.80
C THR A 3 -7.80 1.72 -3.79
N ALA A 4 -7.52 2.42 -4.88
CA ALA A 4 -6.49 3.46 -4.93
C ALA A 4 -6.82 4.61 -3.95
N GLY A 5 -8.09 5.05 -3.87
CA GLY A 5 -8.56 6.00 -2.85
C GLY A 5 -8.40 5.46 -1.42
N GLY A 6 -8.62 4.16 -1.21
CA GLY A 6 -8.37 3.48 0.06
C GLY A 6 -6.92 3.57 0.51
N ILE A 7 -5.96 3.44 -0.41
CA ILE A 7 -4.53 3.63 -0.11
C ILE A 7 -4.21 5.12 0.07
N THR A 8 -4.50 5.97 -0.91
CA THR A 8 -4.03 7.36 -0.91
C THR A 8 -4.74 8.23 0.14
N VAL A 9 -6.05 8.12 0.28
CA VAL A 9 -6.84 8.90 1.25
C VAL A 9 -6.93 8.18 2.59
N GLY A 10 -7.16 6.85 2.58
CA GLY A 10 -7.30 6.02 3.77
C GLY A 10 -5.97 5.76 4.44
N TYR A 11 -5.20 4.79 3.94
CA TYR A 11 -3.97 4.32 4.57
C TYR A 11 -2.94 5.43 4.71
N HIS A 12 -2.69 6.19 3.65
CA HIS A 12 -1.69 7.24 3.64
C HIS A 12 -2.15 8.50 4.41
N ARG A 13 -3.14 9.24 3.92
CA ARG A 13 -3.48 10.54 4.50
C ARG A 13 -4.17 10.44 5.85
N TYR A 14 -5.11 9.50 6.01
CA TYR A 14 -5.88 9.41 7.25
C TYR A 14 -5.13 8.63 8.34
N PHE A 15 -4.77 7.35 8.07
CA PHE A 15 -4.19 6.50 9.10
C PHE A 15 -2.71 6.78 9.37
N THR A 16 -1.91 7.12 8.36
CA THR A 16 -0.49 7.43 8.56
C THR A 16 -0.27 8.85 9.04
N HIS A 17 -0.82 9.84 8.35
CA HIS A 17 -0.54 11.26 8.58
C HIS A 17 -1.56 11.97 9.45
N GLY A 18 -2.73 11.39 9.74
CA GLY A 18 -3.78 12.05 10.53
C GLY A 18 -4.27 13.38 9.92
N SER A 19 -4.23 13.51 8.58
CA SER A 19 -4.43 14.77 7.86
C SER A 19 -5.84 15.35 8.02
N PHE A 20 -6.80 14.56 8.46
CA PHE A 20 -8.19 15.00 8.70
C PHE A 20 -8.87 14.12 9.75
N LYS A 21 -10.02 14.58 10.26
CA LYS A 21 -10.86 13.81 11.18
C LYS A 21 -11.99 13.12 10.42
N ALA A 22 -12.38 11.94 10.86
CA ALA A 22 -13.46 11.17 10.26
C ALA A 22 -14.39 10.57 11.32
N THR A 23 -15.64 10.34 10.96
CA THR A 23 -16.56 9.55 11.78
C THR A 23 -16.13 8.07 11.77
N ARG A 24 -16.60 7.29 12.76
CA ARG A 24 -16.31 5.85 12.84
C ARG A 24 -16.66 5.11 11.55
N GLY A 25 -17.79 5.43 10.92
CA GLY A 25 -18.21 4.80 9.67
C GLY A 25 -17.24 5.07 8.51
N VAL A 26 -16.81 6.34 8.36
CA VAL A 26 -15.81 6.72 7.33
C VAL A 26 -14.46 6.09 7.63
N LYS A 27 -14.03 6.04 8.91
CA LYS A 27 -12.81 5.34 9.31
C LYS A 27 -12.81 3.88 8.87
N ILE A 28 -13.88 3.15 9.18
CA ILE A 28 -14.03 1.73 8.78
C ILE A 28 -14.05 1.58 7.26
N MET A 29 -14.81 2.42 6.56
CA MET A 29 -14.89 2.41 5.10
C MET A 29 -13.51 2.60 4.45
N LEU A 30 -12.70 3.55 4.93
CA LEU A 30 -11.36 3.80 4.43
C LEU A 30 -10.42 2.60 4.70
N ALA A 31 -10.52 1.98 5.88
CA ALA A 31 -9.77 0.79 6.23
C ALA A 31 -10.11 -0.39 5.31
N VAL A 32 -11.38 -0.63 5.04
CA VAL A 32 -11.87 -1.68 4.13
C VAL A 32 -11.40 -1.42 2.69
N PHE A 33 -11.54 -0.20 2.18
CA PHE A 33 -11.12 0.12 0.81
C PHE A 33 -9.61 0.00 0.62
N GLY A 34 -8.81 0.37 1.63
CA GLY A 34 -7.37 0.15 1.63
C GLY A 34 -7.02 -1.34 1.65
N SER A 35 -7.70 -2.14 2.48
CA SER A 35 -7.50 -3.59 2.53
C SER A 35 -7.83 -4.29 1.19
N LEU A 36 -8.85 -3.78 0.47
CA LEU A 36 -9.20 -4.28 -0.87
C LEU A 36 -8.17 -3.92 -1.96
N ALA A 37 -7.20 -3.05 -1.68
CA ALA A 37 -6.08 -2.81 -2.58
C ALA A 37 -5.06 -3.95 -2.59
N VAL A 38 -5.06 -4.80 -1.53
CA VAL A 38 -4.19 -5.98 -1.40
C VAL A 38 -2.69 -5.61 -1.20
N GLU A 39 -2.41 -4.42 -0.67
CA GLU A 39 -1.03 -3.94 -0.42
C GLU A 39 -0.48 -4.29 0.99
N GLY A 40 -1.16 -5.13 1.73
CA GLY A 40 -0.84 -5.51 3.10
C GLY A 40 -1.96 -5.16 4.09
N SER A 41 -1.89 -5.72 5.31
CA SER A 41 -2.83 -5.38 6.37
C SER A 41 -2.65 -3.91 6.78
N LEU A 42 -3.72 -3.27 7.25
CA LEU A 42 -3.71 -1.86 7.62
C LEU A 42 -2.61 -1.52 8.64
N ASP A 43 -2.46 -2.33 9.67
CA ASP A 43 -1.48 -2.13 10.74
C ASP A 43 -0.04 -2.24 10.24
N GLN A 44 0.26 -3.24 9.40
CA GLN A 44 1.58 -3.41 8.83
C GLN A 44 1.89 -2.32 7.82
N TRP A 45 0.97 -2.00 6.92
CA TRP A 45 1.14 -0.94 5.92
C TRP A 45 1.43 0.42 6.56
N VAL A 46 0.65 0.78 7.60
CA VAL A 46 0.84 2.05 8.34
C VAL A 46 2.16 2.03 9.11
N ALA A 47 2.54 0.90 9.70
CA ALA A 47 3.81 0.76 10.41
C ALA A 47 5.01 0.96 9.48
N ASP A 48 5.01 0.28 8.32
CA ASP A 48 6.07 0.38 7.32
C ASP A 48 6.18 1.81 6.77
N HIS A 49 5.05 2.44 6.48
CA HIS A 49 5.01 3.79 5.91
C HIS A 49 5.45 4.87 6.92
N ARG A 50 5.05 4.75 8.20
CA ARG A 50 5.56 5.64 9.26
C ARG A 50 7.06 5.42 9.52
N LYS A 51 7.56 4.18 9.42
CA LYS A 51 9.00 3.89 9.51
C LYS A 51 9.74 4.50 8.32
N HIS A 52 9.19 4.38 7.11
CA HIS A 52 9.73 5.03 5.92
C HIS A 52 9.84 6.55 6.10
N HIS A 53 8.78 7.24 6.48
CA HIS A 53 8.83 8.69 6.73
C HIS A 53 9.81 9.11 7.84
N LYS A 54 10.05 8.23 8.81
CA LYS A 54 11.04 8.48 9.87
C LYS A 54 12.46 8.40 9.37
N PHE A 55 12.76 7.49 8.46
CA PHE A 55 14.10 7.17 7.97
C PHE A 55 14.28 7.43 6.47
N SER A 56 13.36 8.19 5.84
CA SER A 56 13.31 8.38 4.40
C SER A 56 14.67 8.44 3.74
N ASP A 57 14.98 7.42 2.94
CA ASP A 57 16.25 7.19 2.23
C ASP A 57 17.52 7.07 3.11
N GLU A 58 17.35 6.91 4.43
CA GLU A 58 18.43 6.65 5.37
C GLU A 58 18.49 5.15 5.77
N VAL A 59 19.51 4.82 6.59
CA VAL A 59 19.62 3.47 7.17
C VAL A 59 18.45 3.21 8.10
N GLY A 60 17.67 2.16 7.79
CA GLY A 60 16.44 1.82 8.52
C GLY A 60 15.17 2.06 7.71
N ASP A 61 15.25 2.70 6.55
CA ASP A 61 14.13 2.79 5.60
C ASP A 61 13.81 1.39 5.03
N PRO A 62 12.56 0.91 5.12
CA PRO A 62 12.19 -0.42 4.64
C PRO A 62 12.33 -0.59 3.13
N HIS A 63 12.24 0.47 2.34
CA HIS A 63 12.20 0.39 0.87
C HIS A 63 12.98 1.50 0.14
N SER A 64 14.11 1.97 0.70
CA SER A 64 14.93 2.98 0.04
C SER A 64 15.63 2.46 -1.22
N PRO A 65 15.57 3.18 -2.35
CA PRO A 65 16.38 2.88 -3.53
C PRO A 65 17.87 3.16 -3.33
N TRP A 66 18.24 3.88 -2.28
CA TRP A 66 19.62 4.22 -1.94
C TRP A 66 20.34 3.21 -1.03
N ARG A 67 19.62 2.16 -0.62
CA ARG A 67 20.10 1.11 0.31
C ARG A 67 21.47 0.52 -0.06
N PHE A 68 21.80 0.43 -1.36
CA PHE A 68 23.02 -0.20 -1.85
C PHE A 68 24.13 0.80 -2.24
N GLY A 69 23.90 2.11 -2.04
CA GLY A 69 24.83 3.18 -2.36
C GLY A 69 24.42 4.01 -3.58
N THR A 70 25.33 4.90 -4.03
CA THR A 70 25.04 5.96 -5.01
C THR A 70 25.61 5.70 -6.42
N THR A 71 26.32 4.59 -6.64
CA THR A 71 26.80 4.26 -7.99
C THR A 71 25.62 3.87 -8.91
N LYS A 72 25.74 4.07 -10.21
CA LYS A 72 24.67 3.72 -11.19
C LYS A 72 24.17 2.27 -11.03
N LYS A 73 25.09 1.31 -10.78
CA LYS A 73 24.74 -0.09 -10.54
C LYS A 73 24.00 -0.28 -9.22
N ALA A 74 24.41 0.41 -8.17
CA ALA A 74 23.76 0.36 -6.86
C ALA A 74 22.35 0.95 -6.91
N ILE A 75 22.17 2.09 -7.59
CA ILE A 75 20.86 2.72 -7.81
C ILE A 75 19.95 1.80 -8.61
N GLY A 76 20.43 1.16 -9.69
CA GLY A 76 19.64 0.19 -10.45
C GLY A 76 19.16 -0.98 -9.60
N LYS A 77 20.04 -1.55 -8.74
CA LYS A 77 19.66 -2.58 -7.76
C LYS A 77 18.66 -2.04 -6.74
N GLY A 78 18.88 -0.82 -6.26
CA GLY A 78 18.03 -0.15 -5.28
C GLY A 78 16.63 0.15 -5.81
N LEU A 79 16.51 0.56 -7.08
CA LEU A 79 15.21 0.76 -7.73
C LEU A 79 14.38 -0.53 -7.75
N VAL A 80 14.99 -1.66 -8.14
CA VAL A 80 14.29 -2.96 -8.11
C VAL A 80 13.93 -3.35 -6.69
N PHE A 81 14.84 -3.12 -5.73
CA PHE A 81 14.57 -3.39 -4.32
C PHE A 81 13.40 -2.53 -3.79
N ALA A 82 13.45 -1.21 -3.97
CA ALA A 82 12.41 -0.29 -3.49
C ALA A 82 11.07 -0.51 -4.20
N HIS A 83 11.09 -0.97 -5.46
CA HIS A 83 9.87 -1.25 -6.21
C HIS A 83 9.17 -2.52 -5.71
N ILE A 84 9.86 -3.65 -5.62
CA ILE A 84 9.26 -4.93 -5.26
C ILE A 84 10.10 -5.78 -4.30
N GLY A 85 11.43 -5.63 -4.30
CA GLY A 85 12.33 -6.51 -3.57
C GLY A 85 12.15 -6.45 -2.05
N TRP A 86 11.77 -5.30 -1.52
CA TRP A 86 11.54 -5.08 -0.09
C TRP A 86 10.45 -5.98 0.51
N ILE A 87 9.48 -6.40 -0.29
CA ILE A 87 8.39 -7.30 0.14
C ILE A 87 8.96 -8.68 0.57
N PHE A 88 10.10 -9.07 0.01
CA PHE A 88 10.78 -10.34 0.30
C PHE A 88 11.91 -10.17 1.33
N ASP A 89 12.09 -8.96 1.87
CA ASP A 89 13.09 -8.72 2.91
C ASP A 89 12.54 -9.13 4.29
N ASN A 90 13.42 -9.63 5.14
CA ASN A 90 13.07 -10.05 6.50
C ASN A 90 13.05 -8.89 7.53
N ASP A 91 13.08 -7.64 7.07
CA ASP A 91 13.04 -6.48 7.95
C ASP A 91 11.62 -6.22 8.45
N ASN A 92 11.24 -6.94 9.51
CA ASN A 92 9.93 -6.78 10.13
C ASN A 92 9.81 -5.46 10.90
N THR A 93 9.00 -4.56 10.39
CA THR A 93 8.62 -3.34 11.11
C THR A 93 7.70 -3.68 12.29
N GLY A 94 8.12 -3.30 13.49
CA GLY A 94 7.33 -3.57 14.70
C GLY A 94 6.04 -2.74 14.74
N ILE A 95 4.89 -3.37 14.57
CA ILE A 95 3.56 -2.72 14.58
C ILE A 95 3.34 -1.94 15.88
N ASN A 96 3.65 -2.55 17.03
CA ASN A 96 3.48 -1.90 18.35
C ASN A 96 4.34 -0.63 18.51
N LYS A 97 5.42 -0.50 17.75
CA LYS A 97 6.31 0.66 17.78
C LYS A 97 5.84 1.78 16.86
N TYR A 98 5.34 1.44 15.67
CA TYR A 98 5.06 2.42 14.62
C TYR A 98 3.56 2.65 14.37
N ALA A 99 2.69 1.69 14.74
CA ALA A 99 1.23 1.79 14.58
C ALA A 99 0.45 1.31 15.83
N PRO A 100 0.83 1.74 17.07
CA PRO A 100 0.15 1.31 18.30
C PRO A 100 -1.31 1.74 18.36
N ASP A 101 -1.64 2.88 17.77
CA ASP A 101 -3.00 3.42 17.64
C ASP A 101 -3.89 2.51 16.77
N ILE A 102 -3.36 1.98 15.68
CA ILE A 102 -4.08 1.02 14.82
C ILE A 102 -4.26 -0.31 15.56
N ALA A 103 -3.21 -0.82 16.19
CA ALA A 103 -3.24 -2.09 16.90
C ALA A 103 -4.20 -2.09 18.11
N SER A 104 -4.38 -0.95 18.78
CA SER A 104 -5.27 -0.79 19.95
C SER A 104 -6.72 -0.53 19.59
N ASP A 105 -7.02 -0.03 18.40
CA ASP A 105 -8.39 0.22 17.93
C ASP A 105 -9.05 -1.11 17.54
N LYS A 106 -10.18 -1.44 18.20
CA LYS A 106 -10.86 -2.73 18.01
C LYS A 106 -11.32 -2.97 16.57
N ASP A 107 -11.85 -1.94 15.91
CA ASP A 107 -12.34 -2.05 14.53
C ASP A 107 -11.17 -2.29 13.56
N LEU A 108 -10.10 -1.50 13.70
CA LEU A 108 -8.94 -1.54 12.81
C LEU A 108 -8.12 -2.82 13.00
N ASN A 109 -7.94 -3.25 14.25
CA ASN A 109 -7.28 -4.51 14.58
C ASN A 109 -8.04 -5.71 14.01
N TRP A 110 -9.38 -5.70 14.10
CA TRP A 110 -10.19 -6.75 13.49
C TRP A 110 -10.00 -6.80 11.96
N ILE A 111 -10.04 -5.65 11.29
CA ILE A 111 -9.83 -5.55 9.84
C ILE A 111 -8.43 -6.05 9.47
N SER A 112 -7.40 -5.63 10.21
CA SER A 112 -6.01 -6.08 9.97
C SER A 112 -5.85 -7.59 10.12
N LYS A 113 -6.38 -8.17 11.20
CA LYS A 113 -6.32 -9.62 11.45
C LYS A 113 -7.06 -10.47 10.41
N HIS A 114 -8.12 -9.90 9.82
CA HIS A 114 -8.92 -10.59 8.81
C HIS A 114 -8.57 -10.15 7.38
N PHE A 115 -7.37 -9.60 7.17
CA PHE A 115 -6.92 -9.11 5.87
C PHE A 115 -7.11 -10.12 4.74
N GLY A 116 -6.90 -11.42 5.00
CA GLY A 116 -7.14 -12.49 4.01
C GLY A 116 -8.57 -12.53 3.44
N ILE A 117 -9.58 -12.14 4.22
CA ILE A 117 -10.97 -12.04 3.74
C ILE A 117 -11.09 -10.93 2.69
N PHE A 118 -10.45 -9.78 2.92
CA PHE A 118 -10.47 -8.67 1.97
C PHE A 118 -9.68 -8.99 0.70
N VAL A 119 -8.58 -9.74 0.82
CA VAL A 119 -7.85 -10.28 -0.35
C VAL A 119 -8.75 -11.17 -1.19
N ALA A 120 -9.39 -12.17 -0.57
CA ALA A 120 -10.30 -13.07 -1.27
C ALA A 120 -11.48 -12.31 -1.91
N ALA A 121 -12.11 -11.40 -1.17
CA ALA A 121 -13.21 -10.57 -1.69
C ALA A 121 -12.74 -9.70 -2.86
N SER A 122 -11.59 -9.06 -2.75
CA SER A 122 -11.03 -8.20 -3.78
C SER A 122 -10.75 -8.91 -5.10
N LEU A 123 -10.32 -10.16 -5.03
CA LEU A 123 -10.01 -10.96 -6.21
C LEU A 123 -11.25 -11.66 -6.78
N LEU A 124 -12.06 -12.29 -5.92
CA LEU A 124 -13.12 -13.19 -6.36
C LEU A 124 -14.45 -12.47 -6.66
N LEU A 125 -14.79 -11.43 -5.86
CA LEU A 125 -16.07 -10.74 -6.01
C LEU A 125 -16.30 -10.14 -7.41
N PRO A 126 -15.30 -9.54 -8.08
CA PRO A 126 -15.47 -9.10 -9.46
C PRO A 126 -15.87 -10.24 -10.41
N GLY A 127 -15.27 -11.40 -10.26
CA GLY A 127 -15.61 -12.58 -11.08
C GLY A 127 -17.04 -13.05 -10.83
N VAL A 128 -17.45 -13.15 -9.58
CA VAL A 128 -18.82 -13.52 -9.21
C VAL A 128 -19.82 -12.52 -9.81
N LEU A 129 -19.58 -11.22 -9.62
CA LEU A 129 -20.46 -10.18 -10.16
C LEU A 129 -20.50 -10.18 -11.69
N GLY A 130 -19.36 -10.35 -12.36
CA GLY A 130 -19.27 -10.43 -13.81
C GLY A 130 -20.06 -11.62 -14.36
N GLY A 131 -19.95 -12.78 -13.72
CA GLY A 131 -20.72 -13.97 -14.07
C GLY A 131 -22.24 -13.78 -13.90
N LEU A 132 -22.65 -13.18 -12.78
CA LEU A 132 -24.06 -12.90 -12.50
C LEU A 132 -24.67 -11.86 -13.46
N ILE A 133 -23.94 -10.79 -13.77
CA ILE A 133 -24.42 -9.72 -14.66
C ILE A 133 -24.55 -10.21 -16.10
N THR A 134 -23.59 -11.02 -16.56
CA THR A 134 -23.55 -11.48 -17.96
C THR A 134 -24.21 -12.84 -18.18
N TRP A 135 -24.59 -13.53 -17.10
CA TRP A 135 -25.05 -14.94 -17.14
C TRP A 135 -24.10 -15.84 -17.94
N SER A 136 -22.78 -15.58 -17.84
CA SER A 136 -21.76 -16.23 -18.66
C SER A 136 -20.51 -16.54 -17.84
N TRP A 137 -19.98 -17.74 -18.01
CA TRP A 137 -18.68 -18.13 -17.47
C TRP A 137 -17.55 -17.27 -18.01
N MET A 138 -17.60 -16.88 -19.28
CA MET A 138 -16.64 -15.98 -19.90
C MET A 138 -16.70 -14.59 -19.27
N GLY A 139 -17.87 -14.09 -18.91
CA GLY A 139 -18.03 -12.83 -18.18
C GLY A 139 -17.43 -12.91 -16.77
N ALA A 140 -17.58 -14.04 -16.08
CA ALA A 140 -16.94 -14.26 -14.78
C ALA A 140 -15.41 -14.23 -14.90
N LEU A 141 -14.82 -14.96 -15.84
CA LEU A 141 -13.38 -14.99 -16.06
C LEU A 141 -12.82 -13.63 -16.48
N THR A 142 -13.49 -12.93 -17.38
CA THR A 142 -13.09 -11.60 -17.84
C THR A 142 -13.07 -10.60 -16.68
N ALA A 143 -14.12 -10.58 -15.86
CA ALA A 143 -14.20 -9.69 -14.71
C ALA A 143 -13.19 -10.05 -13.61
N PHE A 144 -12.98 -11.34 -13.34
CA PHE A 144 -11.91 -11.80 -12.43
C PHE A 144 -10.54 -11.34 -12.91
N PHE A 145 -10.23 -11.53 -14.19
CA PHE A 145 -8.93 -11.17 -14.76
C PHE A 145 -8.70 -9.65 -14.70
N TRP A 146 -9.62 -8.86 -15.26
CA TRP A 146 -9.42 -7.41 -15.37
C TRP A 146 -9.67 -6.66 -14.05
N ALA A 147 -10.81 -6.88 -13.41
CA ALA A 147 -11.19 -6.15 -12.20
C ALA A 147 -10.64 -6.78 -10.91
N GLY A 148 -10.23 -8.04 -10.95
CA GLY A 148 -9.46 -8.70 -9.89
C GLY A 148 -7.97 -8.51 -10.10
N LEU A 149 -7.34 -9.33 -10.94
CA LEU A 149 -5.88 -9.47 -11.03
C LEU A 149 -5.20 -8.23 -11.63
N VAL A 150 -5.61 -7.76 -12.82
CA VAL A 150 -4.97 -6.64 -13.52
C VAL A 150 -5.09 -5.36 -12.70
N ARG A 151 -6.26 -5.11 -12.11
CA ARG A 151 -6.46 -3.96 -11.23
C ARG A 151 -5.51 -3.99 -10.01
N VAL A 152 -5.37 -5.13 -9.33
CA VAL A 152 -4.46 -5.28 -8.18
C VAL A 152 -3.03 -5.01 -8.62
N ALA A 153 -2.56 -5.69 -9.69
CA ALA A 153 -1.22 -5.50 -10.22
C ALA A 153 -0.94 -4.02 -10.58
N PHE A 154 -1.90 -3.36 -11.24
CA PHE A 154 -1.75 -1.96 -11.62
C PHE A 154 -1.65 -1.03 -10.41
N VAL A 155 -2.51 -1.20 -9.39
CA VAL A 155 -2.48 -0.38 -8.16
C VAL A 155 -1.15 -0.57 -7.43
N HIS A 156 -0.66 -1.80 -7.29
CA HIS A 156 0.64 -2.09 -6.68
C HIS A 156 1.78 -1.39 -7.41
N HIS A 157 1.85 -1.51 -8.73
CA HIS A 157 2.91 -0.86 -9.51
C HIS A 157 2.86 0.67 -9.43
N VAL A 158 1.68 1.28 -9.33
CA VAL A 158 1.54 2.73 -9.10
C VAL A 158 2.12 3.10 -7.73
N THR A 159 1.73 2.41 -6.65
CA THR A 159 2.23 2.68 -5.29
C THR A 159 3.74 2.43 -5.18
N TRP A 160 4.23 1.30 -5.69
CA TRP A 160 5.65 0.96 -5.65
C TRP A 160 6.53 1.89 -6.50
N SER A 161 5.95 2.52 -7.54
CA SER A 161 6.65 3.55 -8.32
C SER A 161 6.91 4.80 -7.49
N ILE A 162 6.03 5.15 -6.56
CA ILE A 162 6.28 6.24 -5.63
C ILE A 162 7.49 5.91 -4.75
N ASN A 163 7.56 4.69 -4.20
CA ASN A 163 8.68 4.26 -3.34
C ASN A 163 10.02 4.17 -4.10
N SER A 164 10.00 3.89 -5.38
CA SER A 164 11.20 3.68 -6.20
C SER A 164 11.53 4.86 -7.10
N ILE A 165 10.70 5.12 -8.12
CA ILE A 165 10.98 6.10 -9.16
C ILE A 165 11.01 7.52 -8.59
N CYS A 166 10.00 7.88 -7.77
CA CYS A 166 9.89 9.23 -7.21
C CYS A 166 10.96 9.56 -6.15
N HIS A 167 11.68 8.57 -5.62
CA HIS A 167 12.85 8.79 -4.73
C HIS A 167 14.18 8.92 -5.48
N VAL A 168 14.20 8.71 -6.80
CA VAL A 168 15.41 8.83 -7.63
C VAL A 168 15.28 9.92 -8.69
N PHE A 169 14.09 10.08 -9.27
CA PHE A 169 13.83 11.01 -10.38
C PHE A 169 12.76 12.03 -10.01
N GLY A 170 12.90 13.25 -10.51
CA GLY A 170 11.94 14.34 -10.35
C GLY A 170 12.53 15.58 -9.70
N ASN A 171 11.69 16.57 -9.45
CA ASN A 171 12.04 17.81 -8.80
C ASN A 171 11.54 17.84 -7.35
N ARG A 172 12.30 18.47 -6.46
CA ARG A 172 11.93 18.66 -5.05
C ARG A 172 11.67 20.14 -4.77
N PRO A 173 10.43 20.62 -4.99
CA PRO A 173 10.12 22.05 -4.82
C PRO A 173 10.05 22.48 -3.35
N PHE A 174 9.95 21.54 -2.41
CA PHE A 174 9.81 21.81 -0.97
C PHE A 174 10.96 21.21 -0.17
N SER A 175 11.40 21.91 0.90
CA SER A 175 12.33 21.41 1.90
C SER A 175 11.56 20.59 2.94
N SER A 176 11.28 19.32 2.63
CA SER A 176 10.64 18.36 3.54
C SER A 176 11.64 17.29 3.98
N ARG A 177 11.35 16.57 5.08
CA ARG A 177 12.12 15.38 5.48
C ARG A 177 11.93 14.22 4.53
N ASP A 178 10.77 14.13 3.93
CA ASP A 178 10.47 13.18 2.87
C ASP A 178 11.30 13.56 1.64
N LEU A 179 12.08 12.60 1.13
CA LEU A 179 12.99 12.81 0.00
C LEU A 179 12.34 12.48 -1.35
N SER A 180 11.04 12.16 -1.38
CA SER A 180 10.31 11.94 -2.63
C SER A 180 10.27 13.19 -3.51
N SER A 181 10.24 12.98 -4.80
CA SER A 181 10.23 13.99 -5.87
C SER A 181 8.94 13.90 -6.71
N ASN A 182 8.59 14.99 -7.37
CA ASN A 182 7.44 15.03 -8.30
C ASN A 182 7.89 14.83 -9.74
#